data_db16f25dc38d1f7158c92709fdc4c311
#
_entry.id   db16f25dc38d1f7158c92709fdc4c311
#
_cell.length_a   1.000
_cell.length_b   1.000
_cell.length_c   1.000
_cell.angle_alpha   90.00
_cell.angle_beta   90.00
_cell.angle_gamma   90.00
#
_symmetry.space_group_name_H-M   'P 1'
#
loop_
_entity.id
_entity.type
_entity.pdbx_description
1 polymer ?
#
loop_
_entity_poly.entity_id
_entity_poly.type
_entity_poly.pdbx_seq_one_letter_code
_entity_poly.pdbx_strand_id
1 'polypeptide(L)'
;MKTHYDVIIFGAGPAGTAAAYGLVGSKSVLVIENDLFGGTCPNRGCDPKKMLYSAVEAKDRVARMQESGLKDVPTIDWKQLMAFKRGYTSQIPSGTKKGLSGAGIDTYHGQAAFLDQHRIQLGDQTTVSADEVILATGRRPRLLDIPGKSFLKTSADFLDLDALPKHITFVGAGLVSMELANIANKAGSDVDIIHHNDQPLKAFPQPLVAQLVQDMIDDGITFHFNQNLKAVSKNETGYTLTTDLETLASDYVVEAVGRSANSDQLQLENCGVKTSSRGVLVDDHLRTNVSTIYAIGDVVDKAKPKLTPVASFEGRYVAELLMKKTTAPIQYPVIPQILFGTTEVGQVGVGYQEALSKPEKYHVSAFDLTHWYTYNRIKDDVAKAMVIRDANTKQIVGFDVLSSIGEHLLNAFSLVMNLKLSNEQIQDMIFAYPSVSSDLQYLV
;
A
#
# COMPACT_ATOMS: atom_id res chain seq x y z
N MET A 1 7.79 -0.76 -33.48
CA MET A 1 7.22 0.40 -32.78
C MET A 1 6.72 1.37 -33.84
N LYS A 2 5.51 1.92 -33.67
CA LYS A 2 4.90 2.90 -34.59
C LYS A 2 5.38 4.31 -34.23
N THR A 3 5.18 5.27 -35.11
CA THR A 3 5.44 6.69 -34.84
C THR A 3 4.23 7.43 -34.26
N HIS A 4 3.03 6.82 -34.38
CA HIS A 4 1.79 7.35 -33.84
C HIS A 4 0.94 6.23 -33.22
N TYR A 5 0.29 6.53 -32.10
CA TYR A 5 -0.57 5.64 -31.34
C TYR A 5 -1.88 6.34 -31.00
N ASP A 6 -2.98 5.56 -30.84
CA ASP A 6 -4.21 6.10 -30.26
C ASP A 6 -3.97 6.51 -28.81
N VAL A 7 -3.20 5.70 -28.04
CA VAL A 7 -2.94 5.96 -26.61
C VAL A 7 -1.48 5.66 -26.27
N ILE A 8 -0.82 6.59 -25.58
CA ILE A 8 0.47 6.34 -24.91
C ILE A 8 0.27 6.35 -23.40
N ILE A 9 0.81 5.34 -22.71
CA ILE A 9 0.71 5.18 -21.26
C ILE A 9 2.12 5.28 -20.65
N PHE A 10 2.34 6.22 -19.74
CA PHE A 10 3.55 6.35 -18.96
C PHE A 10 3.43 5.52 -17.68
N GLY A 11 4.21 4.44 -17.57
CA GLY A 11 4.25 3.52 -16.45
C GLY A 11 3.55 2.19 -16.73
N ALA A 12 4.28 1.09 -16.50
CA ALA A 12 3.82 -0.28 -16.60
C ALA A 12 3.49 -0.91 -15.23
N GLY A 13 3.13 -0.08 -14.25
CA GLY A 13 2.62 -0.53 -12.96
C GLY A 13 1.14 -0.95 -13.03
N PRO A 14 0.51 -1.33 -11.89
CA PRO A 14 -0.86 -1.83 -11.87
C PRO A 14 -1.90 -0.93 -12.54
N ALA A 15 -1.76 0.40 -12.41
CA ALA A 15 -2.65 1.36 -13.08
C ALA A 15 -2.48 1.31 -14.61
N GLY A 16 -1.24 1.46 -15.09
CA GLY A 16 -0.95 1.50 -16.51
C GLY A 16 -1.23 0.19 -17.23
N THR A 17 -0.90 -0.96 -16.60
CA THR A 17 -1.22 -2.27 -17.17
C THR A 17 -2.72 -2.52 -17.23
N ALA A 18 -3.48 -2.12 -16.19
CA ALA A 18 -4.95 -2.23 -16.22
C ALA A 18 -5.58 -1.39 -17.32
N ALA A 19 -5.09 -0.16 -17.54
CA ALA A 19 -5.52 0.68 -18.64
C ALA A 19 -5.14 0.07 -20.00
N ALA A 20 -3.90 -0.39 -20.16
CA ALA A 20 -3.42 -0.97 -21.40
C ALA A 20 -4.23 -2.19 -21.83
N TYR A 21 -4.42 -3.16 -20.92
CA TYR A 21 -5.25 -4.35 -21.21
C TYR A 21 -6.70 -4.00 -21.49
N GLY A 22 -7.26 -2.98 -20.82
CA GLY A 22 -8.61 -2.52 -21.07
C GLY A 22 -8.81 -1.95 -22.50
N LEU A 23 -7.75 -1.53 -23.18
CA LEU A 23 -7.78 -0.92 -24.54
C LEU A 23 -7.45 -1.93 -25.66
N VAL A 24 -7.07 -3.16 -25.31
CA VAL A 24 -6.68 -4.19 -26.29
C VAL A 24 -7.79 -4.43 -27.32
N GLY A 25 -7.41 -4.56 -28.58
CA GLY A 25 -8.31 -4.81 -29.71
C GLY A 25 -9.14 -3.61 -30.17
N SER A 26 -9.10 -2.49 -29.43
CA SER A 26 -9.86 -1.28 -29.79
C SER A 26 -8.96 -0.08 -30.13
N LYS A 27 -7.76 -0.03 -29.55
CA LYS A 27 -6.81 1.06 -29.68
C LYS A 27 -5.39 0.54 -29.89
N SER A 28 -4.59 1.28 -30.64
CA SER A 28 -3.14 1.05 -30.68
C SER A 28 -2.50 1.70 -29.45
N VAL A 29 -1.77 0.90 -28.64
CA VAL A 29 -1.23 1.34 -27.36
C VAL A 29 0.27 1.18 -27.34
N LEU A 30 0.98 2.20 -26.83
CA LEU A 30 2.37 2.13 -26.40
C LEU A 30 2.45 2.30 -24.88
N VAL A 31 3.08 1.36 -24.19
CA VAL A 31 3.41 1.50 -22.76
C VAL A 31 4.88 1.82 -22.61
N ILE A 32 5.19 2.92 -21.95
CA ILE A 32 6.55 3.40 -21.66
C ILE A 32 6.84 3.12 -20.19
N GLU A 33 7.95 2.41 -19.90
CA GLU A 33 8.41 2.15 -18.54
C GLU A 33 9.90 2.49 -18.42
N ASN A 34 10.24 3.31 -17.45
CA ASN A 34 11.63 3.75 -17.27
C ASN A 34 12.41 2.95 -16.22
N ASP A 35 11.74 2.03 -15.51
CA ASP A 35 12.32 1.19 -14.47
C ASP A 35 11.87 -0.28 -14.67
N LEU A 36 11.25 -0.92 -13.70
CA LEU A 36 10.84 -2.31 -13.79
C LEU A 36 9.38 -2.44 -14.26
N PHE A 37 9.16 -3.16 -15.36
CA PHE A 37 7.82 -3.55 -15.77
C PHE A 37 7.09 -4.27 -14.63
N GLY A 38 5.81 -3.95 -14.40
CA GLY A 38 5.03 -4.36 -13.25
C GLY A 38 4.94 -3.27 -12.16
N GLY A 39 5.86 -2.29 -12.17
CA GLY A 39 5.89 -1.17 -11.22
C GLY A 39 6.26 -1.59 -9.79
N THR A 40 5.92 -0.75 -8.81
CA THR A 40 6.38 -0.92 -7.42
C THR A 40 5.77 -2.15 -6.74
N CYS A 41 4.45 -2.38 -6.87
CA CYS A 41 3.75 -3.39 -6.07
C CYS A 41 4.34 -4.79 -6.20
N PRO A 42 4.43 -5.41 -7.39
CA PRO A 42 4.94 -6.78 -7.49
C PRO A 42 6.46 -6.88 -7.43
N ASN A 43 7.20 -5.82 -7.74
CA ASN A 43 8.67 -5.89 -7.75
C ASN A 43 9.31 -5.56 -6.39
N ARG A 44 8.82 -4.52 -5.70
CA ARG A 44 9.44 -3.96 -4.48
C ARG A 44 8.43 -3.33 -3.52
N GLY A 45 7.21 -3.87 -3.47
CA GLY A 45 6.11 -3.39 -2.65
C GLY A 45 5.32 -4.51 -2.00
N CYS A 46 4.04 -4.62 -2.34
CA CYS A 46 3.08 -5.52 -1.69
C CYS A 46 3.50 -6.99 -1.76
N ASP A 47 3.85 -7.48 -2.97
CA ASP A 47 4.10 -8.91 -3.17
C ASP A 47 5.38 -9.38 -2.44
N PRO A 48 6.57 -8.78 -2.66
CA PRO A 48 7.76 -9.19 -1.92
C PRO A 48 7.60 -9.03 -0.40
N LYS A 49 6.91 -7.99 0.07
CA LYS A 49 6.62 -7.81 1.49
C LYS A 49 5.77 -8.96 2.03
N LYS A 50 4.67 -9.32 1.35
CA LYS A 50 3.79 -10.43 1.78
C LYS A 50 4.50 -11.78 1.70
N MET A 51 5.43 -11.99 0.76
CA MET A 51 6.24 -13.20 0.71
C MET A 51 7.17 -13.34 1.91
N LEU A 52 7.85 -12.25 2.31
CA LEU A 52 8.66 -12.26 3.54
C LEU A 52 7.77 -12.43 4.78
N TYR A 53 6.63 -11.77 4.81
CA TYR A 53 5.66 -11.86 5.89
C TYR A 53 5.10 -13.29 6.06
N SER A 54 4.97 -14.10 5.02
CA SER A 54 4.43 -15.47 5.11
C SER A 54 5.16 -16.35 6.13
N ALA A 55 6.49 -16.23 6.21
CA ALA A 55 7.27 -16.97 7.21
C ALA A 55 7.09 -16.37 8.62
N VAL A 56 6.95 -15.05 8.72
CA VAL A 56 6.67 -14.34 9.98
C VAL A 56 5.30 -14.73 10.51
N GLU A 57 4.28 -14.73 9.67
CA GLU A 57 2.91 -15.15 10.01
C GLU A 57 2.87 -16.59 10.50
N ALA A 58 3.54 -17.51 9.80
CA ALA A 58 3.62 -18.92 10.21
C ALA A 58 4.33 -19.08 11.57
N LYS A 59 5.45 -18.40 11.78
CA LYS A 59 6.18 -18.39 13.05
C LYS A 59 5.33 -17.85 14.19
N ASP A 60 4.64 -16.73 13.99
CA ASP A 60 3.78 -16.11 15.00
C ASP A 60 2.63 -17.02 15.41
N ARG A 61 1.96 -17.68 14.45
CA ARG A 61 0.91 -18.67 14.74
C ARG A 61 1.42 -19.83 15.59
N VAL A 62 2.66 -20.30 15.34
CA VAL A 62 3.28 -21.31 16.18
C VAL A 62 3.61 -20.77 17.56
N ALA A 63 4.14 -19.54 17.64
CA ALA A 63 4.49 -18.90 18.91
C ALA A 63 3.25 -18.72 19.82
N ARG A 64 2.12 -18.27 19.29
CA ARG A 64 0.85 -18.14 20.02
C ARG A 64 0.34 -19.48 20.56
N MET A 65 0.61 -20.58 19.88
CA MET A 65 0.21 -21.94 20.28
C MET A 65 1.25 -22.64 21.14
N GLN A 66 2.33 -21.99 21.50
CA GLN A 66 3.30 -22.52 22.47
C GLN A 66 2.59 -22.82 23.79
N GLU A 67 2.91 -23.94 24.44
CA GLU A 67 2.22 -24.47 25.61
C GLU A 67 0.72 -24.85 25.41
N SER A 68 0.18 -24.60 24.21
CA SER A 68 -1.19 -24.97 23.83
C SER A 68 -1.23 -26.06 22.75
N GLY A 69 -0.20 -26.88 22.69
CA GLY A 69 -0.08 -28.04 21.77
C GLY A 69 1.20 -28.01 20.92
N LEU A 70 1.90 -26.87 20.88
CA LEU A 70 3.19 -26.75 20.20
C LEU A 70 4.31 -26.47 21.22
N LYS A 71 5.52 -27.01 21.00
CA LYS A 71 6.66 -26.83 21.90
C LYS A 71 7.66 -25.82 21.40
N ASP A 72 8.07 -25.94 20.16
CA ASP A 72 9.19 -25.18 19.61
C ASP A 72 8.70 -24.14 18.62
N VAL A 73 9.22 -22.92 18.73
CA VAL A 73 8.98 -21.85 17.77
C VAL A 73 10.10 -21.87 16.75
N PRO A 74 9.80 -22.01 15.45
CA PRO A 74 10.84 -22.09 14.43
C PRO A 74 11.62 -20.78 14.28
N THR A 75 12.87 -20.87 13.90
CA THR A 75 13.68 -19.73 13.47
C THR A 75 13.46 -19.45 11.99
N ILE A 76 13.54 -18.19 11.59
CA ILE A 76 13.48 -17.79 10.19
C ILE A 76 14.89 -17.82 9.60
N ASP A 77 15.10 -18.65 8.56
CA ASP A 77 16.29 -18.58 7.72
C ASP A 77 16.09 -17.46 6.69
N TRP A 78 16.65 -16.29 6.99
CA TRP A 78 16.51 -15.12 6.13
C TRP A 78 17.03 -15.35 4.71
N LYS A 79 18.15 -16.07 4.55
CA LYS A 79 18.74 -16.33 3.24
C LYS A 79 17.83 -17.19 2.37
N GLN A 80 17.24 -18.25 2.93
CA GLN A 80 16.26 -19.09 2.21
C GLN A 80 14.98 -18.32 1.91
N LEU A 81 14.47 -17.53 2.86
CA LEU A 81 13.28 -16.70 2.68
C LEU A 81 13.49 -15.66 1.57
N MET A 82 14.66 -15.02 1.53
CA MET A 82 15.02 -14.09 0.47
C MET A 82 15.15 -14.78 -0.89
N ALA A 83 15.71 -15.98 -0.94
CA ALA A 83 15.77 -16.78 -2.17
C ALA A 83 14.38 -17.14 -2.68
N PHE A 84 13.47 -17.53 -1.79
CA PHE A 84 12.05 -17.80 -2.11
C PHE A 84 11.38 -16.55 -2.71
N LYS A 85 11.50 -15.38 -2.05
CA LYS A 85 10.97 -14.11 -2.53
C LYS A 85 11.54 -13.75 -3.92
N ARG A 86 12.87 -13.85 -4.09
CA ARG A 86 13.55 -13.53 -5.37
C ARG A 86 13.14 -14.48 -6.50
N GLY A 87 12.85 -15.75 -6.20
CA GLY A 87 12.33 -16.72 -7.18
C GLY A 87 11.04 -16.25 -7.85
N TYR A 88 10.19 -15.52 -7.13
CA TYR A 88 8.98 -14.89 -7.65
C TYR A 88 9.29 -13.54 -8.31
N THR A 89 9.91 -12.59 -7.58
CA THR A 89 10.03 -11.20 -8.04
C THR A 89 10.92 -11.03 -9.27
N SER A 90 11.94 -11.89 -9.46
CA SER A 90 12.82 -11.84 -10.64
C SER A 90 12.11 -12.07 -11.96
N GLN A 91 10.97 -12.74 -11.95
CA GLN A 91 10.20 -13.06 -13.15
C GLN A 91 9.21 -11.94 -13.55
N ILE A 92 8.90 -11.02 -12.64
CA ILE A 92 7.86 -10.01 -12.83
C ILE A 92 8.14 -9.09 -14.02
N PRO A 93 9.34 -8.46 -14.16
CA PRO A 93 9.57 -7.52 -15.24
C PRO A 93 9.44 -8.15 -16.63
N SER A 94 10.09 -9.32 -16.82
CA SER A 94 10.04 -10.06 -18.08
C SER A 94 8.65 -10.60 -18.39
N GLY A 95 7.96 -11.14 -17.37
CA GLY A 95 6.60 -11.65 -17.48
C GLY A 95 5.59 -10.54 -17.85
N THR A 96 5.66 -9.38 -17.19
CA THR A 96 4.81 -8.23 -17.51
C THR A 96 5.02 -7.74 -18.94
N LYS A 97 6.29 -7.55 -19.33
CA LYS A 97 6.64 -7.11 -20.70
C LYS A 97 6.14 -8.12 -21.74
N LYS A 98 6.37 -9.43 -21.49
CA LYS A 98 5.89 -10.49 -22.38
C LYS A 98 4.35 -10.52 -22.46
N GLY A 99 3.66 -10.32 -21.34
CA GLY A 99 2.19 -10.27 -21.30
C GLY A 99 1.65 -9.11 -22.14
N LEU A 100 2.19 -7.90 -21.98
CA LEU A 100 1.82 -6.72 -22.77
C LEU A 100 2.05 -6.97 -24.27
N SER A 101 3.25 -7.40 -24.65
CA SER A 101 3.59 -7.69 -26.05
C SER A 101 2.74 -8.80 -26.63
N GLY A 102 2.44 -9.86 -25.87
CA GLY A 102 1.57 -10.96 -26.27
C GLY A 102 0.10 -10.54 -26.50
N ALA A 103 -0.32 -9.46 -25.87
CA ALA A 103 -1.64 -8.83 -26.09
C ALA A 103 -1.64 -7.81 -27.26
N GLY A 104 -0.53 -7.67 -27.97
CA GLY A 104 -0.40 -6.71 -29.10
C GLY A 104 -0.17 -5.27 -28.67
N ILE A 105 0.28 -5.04 -27.43
CA ILE A 105 0.63 -3.73 -26.89
C ILE A 105 2.13 -3.51 -27.13
N ASP A 106 2.48 -2.41 -27.78
CA ASP A 106 3.88 -2.00 -27.95
C ASP A 106 4.46 -1.54 -26.60
N THR A 107 5.74 -1.84 -26.35
CA THR A 107 6.43 -1.44 -25.12
C THR A 107 7.75 -0.73 -25.44
N TYR A 108 8.04 0.33 -24.68
CA TYR A 108 9.34 0.98 -24.68
C TYR A 108 9.92 0.97 -23.27
N HIS A 109 11.19 0.60 -23.13
CA HIS A 109 11.91 0.65 -21.85
C HIS A 109 12.93 1.77 -21.88
N GLY A 110 12.68 2.83 -21.15
CA GLY A 110 13.54 4.00 -21.07
C GLY A 110 12.80 5.26 -20.64
N GLN A 111 13.54 6.34 -20.49
CA GLN A 111 12.99 7.66 -20.18
C GLN A 111 12.16 8.19 -21.34
N ALA A 112 11.16 8.99 -21.02
CA ALA A 112 10.38 9.73 -22.01
C ALA A 112 9.81 11.00 -21.38
N ALA A 113 9.67 12.06 -22.20
CA ALA A 113 9.17 13.35 -21.76
C ALA A 113 8.32 14.02 -22.84
N PHE A 114 7.43 14.90 -22.45
CA PHE A 114 6.61 15.67 -23.37
C PHE A 114 7.44 16.72 -24.13
N LEU A 115 7.27 16.76 -25.44
CA LEU A 115 7.66 17.90 -26.30
C LEU A 115 6.51 18.91 -26.37
N ASP A 116 5.29 18.43 -26.46
CA ASP A 116 4.03 19.18 -26.41
C ASP A 116 2.86 18.26 -25.99
N GLN A 117 1.61 18.66 -26.17
CA GLN A 117 0.42 17.90 -25.75
C GLN A 117 0.24 16.53 -26.44
N HIS A 118 0.86 16.34 -27.60
CA HIS A 118 0.70 15.13 -28.41
C HIS A 118 2.02 14.42 -28.74
N ARG A 119 3.15 15.11 -28.66
CA ARG A 119 4.46 14.56 -29.00
C ARG A 119 5.29 14.28 -27.76
N ILE A 120 5.88 13.10 -27.78
CA ILE A 120 6.70 12.58 -26.71
C ILE A 120 8.08 12.21 -27.28
N GLN A 121 9.14 12.71 -26.67
CA GLN A 121 10.51 12.30 -26.95
C GLN A 121 10.88 11.12 -26.07
N LEU A 122 11.33 10.05 -26.69
CA LEU A 122 11.91 8.88 -26.01
C LEU A 122 13.40 9.12 -25.72
N GLY A 123 13.96 8.39 -24.78
CA GLY A 123 15.36 8.56 -24.36
C GLY A 123 16.40 8.32 -25.47
N ASP A 124 16.05 7.60 -26.53
CA ASP A 124 16.85 7.37 -27.70
C ASP A 124 16.71 8.49 -28.78
N GLN A 125 16.09 9.61 -28.41
CA GLN A 125 15.78 10.77 -29.25
C GLN A 125 14.67 10.51 -30.30
N THR A 126 14.07 9.33 -30.34
CA THR A 126 12.91 9.06 -31.18
C THR A 126 11.72 9.88 -30.71
N THR A 127 10.98 10.48 -31.62
CA THR A 127 9.70 11.15 -31.32
C THR A 127 8.53 10.28 -31.72
N VAL A 128 7.60 10.08 -30.78
CA VAL A 128 6.31 9.43 -31.03
C VAL A 128 5.17 10.40 -30.68
N SER A 129 4.00 10.15 -31.25
CA SER A 129 2.80 10.96 -30.98
C SER A 129 1.62 10.11 -30.57
N ALA A 130 0.65 10.73 -29.89
CA ALA A 130 -0.58 10.08 -29.49
C ALA A 130 -1.79 11.02 -29.58
N ASP A 131 -2.97 10.43 -29.79
CA ASP A 131 -4.25 11.13 -29.64
C ASP A 131 -4.54 11.41 -28.16
N GLU A 132 -4.31 10.42 -27.31
CA GLU A 132 -4.53 10.47 -25.86
C GLU A 132 -3.29 9.98 -25.09
N VAL A 133 -3.06 10.55 -23.90
CA VAL A 133 -1.95 10.14 -23.03
C VAL A 133 -2.47 9.82 -21.63
N ILE A 134 -1.97 8.74 -21.01
CA ILE A 134 -2.28 8.35 -19.64
C ILE A 134 -1.00 8.39 -18.79
N LEU A 135 -0.99 9.21 -17.75
CA LEU A 135 0.07 9.28 -16.74
C LEU A 135 -0.21 8.27 -15.63
N ALA A 136 0.57 7.20 -15.56
CA ALA A 136 0.47 6.12 -14.57
C ALA A 136 1.81 5.85 -13.87
N THR A 137 2.63 6.88 -13.72
CA THR A 137 4.03 6.81 -13.26
C THR A 137 4.18 6.52 -11.77
N GLY A 138 3.09 6.57 -10.99
CA GLY A 138 3.09 6.23 -9.58
C GLY A 138 3.90 7.17 -8.69
N ARG A 139 4.50 6.61 -7.64
CA ARG A 139 5.27 7.34 -6.62
C ARG A 139 6.57 6.62 -6.28
N ARG A 140 7.58 7.41 -5.85
CA ARG A 140 8.85 6.93 -5.28
C ARG A 140 8.99 7.31 -3.82
N PRO A 141 9.86 6.66 -3.02
CA PRO A 141 10.20 7.12 -1.68
C PRO A 141 10.62 8.58 -1.67
N ARG A 142 10.16 9.33 -0.69
CA ARG A 142 10.68 10.66 -0.37
C ARG A 142 11.91 10.47 0.50
N LEU A 143 13.01 11.09 0.10
CA LEU A 143 14.28 11.02 0.80
C LEU A 143 14.44 12.22 1.74
N LEU A 144 15.05 11.99 2.89
CA LEU A 144 15.43 13.04 3.82
C LEU A 144 16.63 13.82 3.28
N ASP A 145 16.59 15.14 3.40
CA ASP A 145 17.72 16.01 3.05
C ASP A 145 18.46 16.44 4.31
N ILE A 146 19.27 15.51 4.84
CA ILE A 146 20.04 15.67 6.06
C ILE A 146 21.51 15.26 5.86
N PRO A 147 22.45 15.72 6.69
CA PRO A 147 23.82 15.21 6.70
C PRO A 147 23.86 13.69 6.84
N GLY A 148 24.61 13.02 5.96
CA GLY A 148 24.68 11.57 5.94
C GLY A 148 23.53 10.84 5.25
N LYS A 149 22.69 11.54 4.46
CA LYS A 149 21.55 10.95 3.71
C LYS A 149 21.96 9.80 2.77
N SER A 150 23.21 9.75 2.32
CA SER A 150 23.72 8.66 1.48
C SER A 150 23.80 7.30 2.20
N PHE A 151 23.73 7.29 3.52
CA PHE A 151 23.69 6.07 4.34
C PHE A 151 22.28 5.55 4.55
N LEU A 152 21.26 6.37 4.32
CA LEU A 152 19.85 5.96 4.42
C LEU A 152 19.47 5.01 3.29
N LYS A 153 18.66 4.04 3.63
CA LYS A 153 18.12 3.03 2.73
C LYS A 153 16.60 3.17 2.63
N THR A 154 16.04 2.67 1.55
CA THR A 154 14.59 2.69 1.33
C THR A 154 13.96 1.33 1.65
N SER A 155 12.62 1.27 1.62
CA SER A 155 11.89 0.01 1.70
C SER A 155 12.29 -0.99 0.60
N ALA A 156 12.67 -0.51 -0.59
CA ALA A 156 13.12 -1.37 -1.68
C ALA A 156 14.47 -2.04 -1.35
N ASP A 157 15.38 -1.30 -0.74
CA ASP A 157 16.67 -1.83 -0.27
C ASP A 157 16.47 -2.88 0.82
N PHE A 158 15.58 -2.63 1.79
CA PHE A 158 15.24 -3.61 2.83
C PHE A 158 14.68 -4.90 2.25
N LEU A 159 13.75 -4.78 1.29
CA LEU A 159 13.13 -5.94 0.64
C LEU A 159 14.09 -6.75 -0.25
N ASP A 160 15.34 -6.32 -0.38
CA ASP A 160 16.36 -7.05 -1.15
C ASP A 160 17.67 -7.31 -0.37
N LEU A 161 17.62 -7.30 0.97
CA LEU A 161 18.75 -7.57 1.84
C LEU A 161 19.20 -9.02 1.75
N ASP A 162 20.47 -9.27 1.44
CA ASP A 162 21.07 -10.61 1.43
C ASP A 162 21.18 -11.23 2.84
N ALA A 163 21.48 -10.41 3.81
CA ALA A 163 21.60 -10.77 5.22
C ALA A 163 20.80 -9.79 6.07
N LEU A 164 20.13 -10.31 7.08
CA LEU A 164 19.37 -9.49 8.02
C LEU A 164 20.34 -8.84 9.01
N PRO A 165 20.43 -7.49 9.09
CA PRO A 165 21.24 -6.80 10.11
C PRO A 165 20.72 -7.10 11.52
N LYS A 166 21.62 -7.07 12.52
CA LYS A 166 21.23 -7.32 13.91
C LYS A 166 20.36 -6.22 14.47
N HIS A 167 20.68 -4.96 14.14
CA HIS A 167 19.94 -3.80 14.62
C HIS A 167 19.52 -2.91 13.43
N ILE A 168 18.23 -2.70 13.31
CA ILE A 168 17.64 -1.92 12.21
C ILE A 168 16.82 -0.77 12.78
N THR A 169 17.08 0.44 12.31
CA THR A 169 16.26 1.61 12.65
C THR A 169 15.41 2.04 11.47
N PHE A 170 14.09 2.13 11.68
CA PHE A 170 13.14 2.69 10.72
C PHE A 170 12.85 4.15 11.07
N VAL A 171 12.84 5.02 10.05
CA VAL A 171 12.51 6.45 10.22
C VAL A 171 11.14 6.72 9.62
N GLY A 172 10.19 7.13 10.48
CA GLY A 172 8.77 7.26 10.19
C GLY A 172 7.97 6.07 10.74
N ALA A 173 6.75 6.30 11.25
CA ALA A 173 5.83 5.26 11.75
C ALA A 173 4.55 5.18 10.89
N GLY A 174 4.75 5.14 9.57
CA GLY A 174 3.69 4.87 8.60
C GLY A 174 3.57 3.38 8.27
N LEU A 175 2.62 3.01 7.38
CA LEU A 175 2.37 1.62 6.94
C LEU A 175 3.66 0.87 6.59
N VAL A 176 4.53 1.47 5.78
CA VAL A 176 5.76 0.82 5.31
C VAL A 176 6.70 0.47 6.47
N SER A 177 6.98 1.43 7.36
CA SER A 177 7.84 1.17 8.53
C SER A 177 7.26 0.12 9.44
N MET A 178 5.98 0.25 9.82
CA MET A 178 5.35 -0.66 10.78
C MET A 178 5.34 -2.11 10.28
N GLU A 179 5.02 -2.32 9.00
CA GLU A 179 5.03 -3.64 8.38
C GLU A 179 6.44 -4.24 8.27
N LEU A 180 7.42 -3.46 7.81
CA LEU A 180 8.80 -3.94 7.66
C LEU A 180 9.51 -4.11 9.00
N ALA A 181 9.22 -3.27 9.99
CA ALA A 181 9.70 -3.39 11.37
C ALA A 181 9.21 -4.69 12.01
N ASN A 182 7.92 -5.03 11.84
CA ASN A 182 7.36 -6.30 12.31
C ASN A 182 8.07 -7.49 11.65
N ILE A 183 8.29 -7.45 10.34
CA ILE A 183 9.03 -8.50 9.63
C ILE A 183 10.47 -8.64 10.15
N ALA A 184 11.19 -7.53 10.30
CA ALA A 184 12.57 -7.52 10.76
C ALA A 184 12.71 -8.07 12.19
N ASN A 185 11.86 -7.60 13.10
CA ASN A 185 11.84 -8.04 14.50
C ASN A 185 11.53 -9.54 14.62
N LYS A 186 10.45 -10.00 14.00
CA LYS A 186 10.07 -11.44 14.04
C LYS A 186 11.08 -12.33 13.31
N ALA A 187 11.86 -11.78 12.38
CA ALA A 187 12.97 -12.50 11.75
C ALA A 187 14.26 -12.52 12.59
N GLY A 188 14.33 -11.74 13.66
CA GLY A 188 15.41 -11.78 14.67
C GLY A 188 16.30 -10.55 14.75
N SER A 189 15.91 -9.41 14.18
CA SER A 189 16.59 -8.13 14.39
C SER A 189 16.06 -7.42 15.63
N ASP A 190 16.93 -6.70 16.32
CA ASP A 190 16.54 -5.61 17.21
C ASP A 190 16.06 -4.43 16.36
N VAL A 191 14.93 -3.81 16.72
CA VAL A 191 14.29 -2.81 15.88
C VAL A 191 13.94 -1.55 16.64
N ASP A 192 14.37 -0.41 16.11
CA ASP A 192 13.95 0.93 16.53
C ASP A 192 13.07 1.59 15.47
N ILE A 193 12.08 2.38 15.91
CA ILE A 193 11.27 3.25 15.06
C ILE A 193 11.35 4.68 15.57
N ILE A 194 11.96 5.59 14.79
CA ILE A 194 12.00 7.03 15.08
C ILE A 194 10.80 7.70 14.41
N HIS A 195 10.00 8.46 15.16
CA HIS A 195 8.85 9.16 14.62
C HIS A 195 8.72 10.59 15.13
N HIS A 196 8.43 11.54 14.22
CA HIS A 196 8.45 12.98 14.47
C HIS A 196 7.35 13.49 15.40
N ASN A 197 6.32 12.71 15.67
CA ASN A 197 5.24 13.02 16.62
C ASN A 197 4.82 11.74 17.39
N ASP A 198 3.73 11.81 18.14
CA ASP A 198 3.16 10.72 18.95
C ASP A 198 2.01 9.95 18.27
N GLN A 199 1.75 10.19 16.98
CA GLN A 199 0.63 9.61 16.25
C GLN A 199 1.11 8.72 15.07
N PRO A 200 1.57 7.50 15.33
CA PRO A 200 1.82 6.53 14.27
C PRO A 200 0.53 6.21 13.52
N LEU A 201 0.65 5.82 12.25
CA LEU A 201 -0.49 5.41 11.41
C LEU A 201 -1.69 6.40 11.49
N LYS A 202 -1.42 7.70 11.40
CA LYS A 202 -2.40 8.79 11.62
C LYS A 202 -3.76 8.59 10.91
N ALA A 203 -3.80 7.88 9.79
CA ALA A 203 -5.03 7.63 9.03
C ALA A 203 -5.90 6.51 9.61
N PHE A 204 -5.40 5.73 10.57
CA PHE A 204 -6.10 4.60 11.18
C PHE A 204 -6.73 4.97 12.53
N PRO A 205 -7.71 4.19 13.03
CA PRO A 205 -8.35 4.43 14.34
C PRO A 205 -7.33 4.40 15.47
N GLN A 206 -7.09 5.55 16.10
CA GLN A 206 -6.01 5.70 17.09
C GLN A 206 -6.15 4.77 18.31
N PRO A 207 -7.35 4.42 18.82
CA PRO A 207 -7.46 3.42 19.90
C PRO A 207 -6.94 2.04 19.51
N LEU A 208 -7.14 1.61 18.25
CA LEU A 208 -6.60 0.34 17.74
C LEU A 208 -5.11 0.45 17.44
N VAL A 209 -4.66 1.60 16.93
CA VAL A 209 -3.23 1.87 16.70
C VAL A 209 -2.44 1.87 18.01
N ALA A 210 -2.97 2.45 19.08
CA ALA A 210 -2.32 2.43 20.40
C ALA A 210 -2.12 1.00 20.91
N GLN A 211 -3.11 0.12 20.73
CA GLN A 211 -2.98 -1.29 21.08
C GLN A 211 -1.95 -2.02 20.19
N LEU A 212 -1.95 -1.75 18.86
CA LEU A 212 -0.94 -2.29 17.95
C LEU A 212 0.48 -1.87 18.36
N VAL A 213 0.68 -0.60 18.72
CA VAL A 213 1.98 -0.10 19.18
C VAL A 213 2.42 -0.80 20.47
N GLN A 214 1.50 -1.00 21.40
CA GLN A 214 1.80 -1.74 22.63
C GLN A 214 2.20 -3.19 22.33
N ASP A 215 1.45 -3.88 21.47
CA ASP A 215 1.75 -5.23 21.02
C ASP A 215 3.16 -5.33 20.37
N MET A 216 3.52 -4.35 19.55
CA MET A 216 4.85 -4.26 18.95
C MET A 216 5.96 -3.95 19.98
N ILE A 217 5.66 -3.17 21.02
CA ILE A 217 6.58 -2.92 22.14
C ILE A 217 6.79 -4.20 22.96
N ASP A 218 5.73 -4.94 23.23
CA ASP A 218 5.77 -6.22 23.95
C ASP A 218 6.57 -7.28 23.15
N ASP A 219 6.57 -7.18 21.83
CA ASP A 219 7.41 -7.95 20.90
C ASP A 219 8.90 -7.48 20.88
N GLY A 220 9.25 -6.40 21.57
CA GLY A 220 10.62 -5.88 21.70
C GLY A 220 11.00 -4.79 20.69
N ILE A 221 10.05 -4.18 19.98
CA ILE A 221 10.32 -3.01 19.13
C ILE A 221 10.33 -1.75 19.98
N THR A 222 11.39 -0.93 19.85
CA THR A 222 11.51 0.35 20.56
C THR A 222 10.99 1.50 19.71
N PHE A 223 10.10 2.33 20.28
CA PHE A 223 9.58 3.53 19.62
C PHE A 223 10.19 4.80 20.23
N HIS A 224 10.78 5.65 19.38
CA HIS A 224 11.29 6.98 19.68
C HIS A 224 10.35 8.03 19.10
N PHE A 225 9.30 8.35 19.87
CA PHE A 225 8.30 9.34 19.48
C PHE A 225 8.77 10.78 19.71
N ASN A 226 8.15 11.73 18.99
CA ASN A 226 8.44 13.17 19.07
C ASN A 226 9.91 13.51 18.78
N GLN A 227 10.55 12.72 17.90
CA GLN A 227 11.95 12.89 17.53
C GLN A 227 12.12 12.97 16.02
N ASN A 228 12.97 13.89 15.57
CA ASN A 228 13.36 14.01 14.17
C ASN A 228 14.81 13.55 14.00
N LEU A 229 15.05 12.67 13.05
CA LEU A 229 16.41 12.36 12.62
C LEU A 229 17.04 13.60 11.98
N LYS A 230 18.19 14.04 12.48
CA LYS A 230 18.93 15.23 12.03
C LYS A 230 20.16 14.91 11.22
N ALA A 231 20.85 13.83 11.55
CA ALA A 231 22.06 13.40 10.84
C ALA A 231 22.30 11.90 11.00
N VAL A 232 23.01 11.33 10.05
CA VAL A 232 23.55 9.98 10.12
C VAL A 232 25.05 10.04 9.83
N SER A 233 25.85 9.41 10.66
CA SER A 233 27.28 9.24 10.44
C SER A 233 27.67 7.78 10.51
N LYS A 234 28.65 7.37 9.72
CA LYS A 234 29.21 6.02 9.75
C LYS A 234 30.32 5.94 10.78
N ASN A 235 30.35 4.90 11.58
CA ASN A 235 31.41 4.58 12.52
C ASN A 235 32.03 3.19 12.21
N GLU A 236 32.89 2.68 13.08
CA GLU A 236 33.56 1.38 12.87
C GLU A 236 32.61 0.18 12.94
N THR A 237 31.49 0.29 13.68
CA THR A 237 30.58 -0.82 13.98
C THR A 237 29.22 -0.69 13.28
N GLY A 238 28.95 0.41 12.57
CA GLY A 238 27.65 0.66 11.92
C GLY A 238 27.41 2.14 11.68
N TYR A 239 26.27 2.63 12.13
CA TYR A 239 25.85 4.02 11.99
C TYR A 239 25.49 4.64 13.34
N THR A 240 25.78 5.92 13.45
CA THR A 240 25.31 6.78 14.55
C THR A 240 24.22 7.70 14.01
N LEU A 241 23.04 7.64 14.61
CA LEU A 241 21.89 8.47 14.25
C LEU A 241 21.75 9.56 15.31
N THR A 242 21.79 10.81 14.89
CA THR A 242 21.55 11.97 15.76
C THR A 242 20.14 12.47 15.55
N THR A 243 19.34 12.46 16.59
CA THR A 243 18.00 13.09 16.61
C THR A 243 18.10 14.47 17.26
N ASP A 244 16.96 15.15 17.43
CA ASP A 244 16.86 16.38 18.21
C ASP A 244 16.89 16.13 19.74
N LEU A 245 16.78 14.89 20.20
CA LEU A 245 16.76 14.55 21.63
C LEU A 245 17.92 13.64 22.07
N GLU A 246 18.36 12.72 21.23
CA GLU A 246 19.34 11.70 21.60
C GLU A 246 20.20 11.22 20.42
N THR A 247 21.11 10.32 20.73
CA THR A 247 21.96 9.65 19.73
C THR A 247 21.79 8.14 19.85
N LEU A 248 21.49 7.49 18.73
CA LEU A 248 21.24 6.05 18.64
C LEU A 248 22.30 5.37 17.76
N ALA A 249 22.58 4.10 18.04
CA ALA A 249 23.39 3.26 17.16
C ALA A 249 22.48 2.38 16.29
N SER A 250 22.93 2.02 15.09
CA SER A 250 22.19 1.11 14.21
C SER A 250 23.12 0.46 13.19
N ASP A 251 22.84 -0.77 12.78
CA ASP A 251 23.56 -1.44 11.70
C ASP A 251 22.99 -1.09 10.32
N TYR A 252 21.70 -0.70 10.29
CA TYR A 252 21.00 -0.41 9.04
C TYR A 252 19.84 0.57 9.27
N VAL A 253 19.72 1.58 8.42
CA VAL A 253 18.74 2.65 8.61
C VAL A 253 17.82 2.74 7.41
N VAL A 254 16.52 2.54 7.61
CA VAL A 254 15.50 2.58 6.57
C VAL A 254 14.64 3.83 6.72
N GLU A 255 14.69 4.73 5.73
CA GLU A 255 13.79 5.87 5.70
C GLU A 255 12.47 5.52 5.02
N ALA A 256 11.37 5.77 5.72
CA ALA A 256 10.01 5.57 5.22
C ALA A 256 9.10 6.76 5.58
N VAL A 257 9.60 7.96 5.29
CA VAL A 257 9.00 9.27 5.63
C VAL A 257 7.98 9.78 4.61
N GLY A 258 7.45 8.89 3.80
CA GLY A 258 6.44 9.16 2.79
C GLY A 258 6.92 8.93 1.37
N ARG A 259 6.10 9.35 0.40
CA ARG A 259 6.34 9.13 -1.04
C ARG A 259 5.99 10.38 -1.84
N SER A 260 6.76 10.67 -2.90
CA SER A 260 6.55 11.77 -3.85
C SER A 260 6.05 11.24 -5.19
N ALA A 261 5.20 12.01 -5.88
CA ALA A 261 4.70 11.65 -7.21
C ALA A 261 5.84 11.67 -8.25
N ASN A 262 5.82 10.71 -9.18
CA ASN A 262 6.78 10.63 -10.29
C ASN A 262 6.27 11.48 -11.48
N SER A 263 6.25 12.78 -11.34
CA SER A 263 5.79 13.72 -12.36
C SER A 263 6.86 14.70 -12.82
N ASP A 264 7.94 14.84 -12.08
CA ASP A 264 9.00 15.83 -12.27
C ASP A 264 9.89 15.58 -13.49
N GLN A 265 10.02 14.32 -13.94
CA GLN A 265 10.86 13.98 -15.11
C GLN A 265 10.09 13.97 -16.44
N LEU A 266 8.79 14.26 -16.42
CA LEU A 266 7.92 14.18 -17.59
C LEU A 266 7.92 15.47 -18.43
N GLN A 267 8.51 16.58 -17.93
CA GLN A 267 8.44 17.91 -18.54
C GLN A 267 6.99 18.35 -18.81
N LEU A 268 6.13 18.23 -17.79
CA LEU A 268 4.69 18.50 -17.88
C LEU A 268 4.37 19.95 -18.24
N GLU A 269 5.30 20.86 -17.99
CA GLU A 269 5.24 22.27 -18.43
C GLU A 269 5.11 22.41 -19.95
N ASN A 270 5.75 21.52 -20.74
CA ASN A 270 5.68 21.56 -22.19
C ASN A 270 4.28 21.24 -22.74
N CYS A 271 3.51 20.45 -22.02
CA CYS A 271 2.13 20.13 -22.39
C CYS A 271 1.08 20.91 -21.58
N GLY A 272 1.50 21.74 -20.61
CA GLY A 272 0.62 22.58 -19.81
C GLY A 272 -0.19 21.87 -18.73
N VAL A 273 0.16 20.61 -18.36
CA VAL A 273 -0.49 19.86 -17.30
C VAL A 273 -0.18 20.46 -15.94
N LYS A 274 -1.22 20.72 -15.14
CA LYS A 274 -1.10 21.27 -13.78
C LYS A 274 -0.81 20.20 -12.74
N THR A 275 0.10 20.51 -11.82
CA THR A 275 0.46 19.67 -10.68
C THR A 275 0.39 20.44 -9.38
N SER A 276 0.32 19.73 -8.27
CA SER A 276 0.54 20.22 -6.92
C SER A 276 1.76 19.51 -6.29
N SER A 277 2.11 19.86 -5.07
CA SER A 277 3.12 19.13 -4.29
C SER A 277 2.73 17.65 -4.01
N ARG A 278 1.47 17.29 -4.20
CA ARG A 278 0.94 15.93 -3.97
C ARG A 278 0.79 15.11 -5.25
N GLY A 279 0.90 15.71 -6.44
CA GLY A 279 0.83 15.01 -7.72
C GLY A 279 0.07 15.76 -8.81
N VAL A 280 -0.36 15.03 -9.84
CA VAL A 280 -1.09 15.57 -10.99
C VAL A 280 -2.53 15.89 -10.62
N LEU A 281 -3.01 17.08 -10.98
CA LEU A 281 -4.39 17.51 -10.74
C LEU A 281 -5.31 16.96 -11.82
N VAL A 282 -6.44 16.38 -11.42
CA VAL A 282 -7.45 15.80 -12.31
C VAL A 282 -8.86 16.18 -11.88
N ASP A 283 -9.79 16.08 -12.82
CA ASP A 283 -11.24 16.15 -12.57
C ASP A 283 -11.82 14.80 -12.10
N ASP A 284 -13.14 14.70 -12.00
CA ASP A 284 -13.87 13.50 -11.61
C ASP A 284 -13.94 12.41 -12.69
N HIS A 285 -13.35 12.65 -13.86
CA HIS A 285 -13.11 11.71 -14.94
C HIS A 285 -11.63 11.29 -15.04
N LEU A 286 -10.80 11.66 -14.04
CA LEU A 286 -9.35 11.46 -14.04
C LEU A 286 -8.63 12.13 -15.21
N ARG A 287 -9.27 13.15 -15.82
CA ARG A 287 -8.71 13.99 -16.87
C ARG A 287 -7.99 15.18 -16.25
N THR A 288 -6.84 15.52 -16.79
CA THR A 288 -6.12 16.74 -16.39
C THR A 288 -6.80 18.00 -16.96
N ASN A 289 -6.23 19.17 -16.73
CA ASN A 289 -6.66 20.39 -17.40
C ASN A 289 -6.39 20.41 -18.91
N VAL A 290 -5.65 19.41 -19.44
CA VAL A 290 -5.45 19.17 -20.86
C VAL A 290 -6.33 18.01 -21.30
N SER A 291 -7.27 18.27 -22.20
CA SER A 291 -8.40 17.36 -22.51
C SER A 291 -7.98 15.98 -23.04
N THR A 292 -6.79 15.86 -23.60
CA THR A 292 -6.21 14.63 -24.16
C THR A 292 -5.29 13.90 -23.18
N ILE A 293 -5.10 14.42 -21.97
CA ILE A 293 -4.16 13.85 -20.98
C ILE A 293 -4.91 13.46 -19.70
N TYR A 294 -4.80 12.20 -19.30
CA TYR A 294 -5.36 11.59 -18.10
C TYR A 294 -4.25 11.25 -17.11
N ALA A 295 -4.58 11.16 -15.83
CA ALA A 295 -3.66 10.64 -14.83
C ALA A 295 -4.40 9.66 -13.90
N ILE A 296 -3.73 8.53 -13.56
CA ILE A 296 -4.30 7.44 -12.77
C ILE A 296 -3.30 6.89 -11.75
N GLY A 297 -3.79 6.23 -10.74
CA GLY A 297 -2.98 5.62 -9.70
C GLY A 297 -2.35 6.64 -8.76
N ASP A 298 -1.19 6.30 -8.24
CA ASP A 298 -0.56 7.06 -7.15
C ASP A 298 0.00 8.42 -7.56
N VAL A 299 0.22 8.67 -8.86
CA VAL A 299 0.70 9.97 -9.36
C VAL A 299 -0.31 11.09 -9.19
N VAL A 300 -1.61 10.74 -9.06
CA VAL A 300 -2.71 11.70 -8.96
C VAL A 300 -2.75 12.37 -7.59
N ASP A 301 -2.98 13.68 -7.53
CA ASP A 301 -3.36 14.40 -6.31
C ASP A 301 -4.83 14.15 -5.99
N LYS A 302 -5.10 13.17 -5.14
CA LYS A 302 -6.45 12.79 -4.70
C LYS A 302 -6.49 12.48 -3.20
N ALA A 303 -7.66 12.65 -2.59
CA ALA A 303 -7.90 12.28 -1.20
C ALA A 303 -8.06 10.77 -0.97
N LYS A 304 -8.32 9.99 -2.04
CA LYS A 304 -8.46 8.53 -1.93
C LYS A 304 -7.14 7.84 -1.59
N PRO A 305 -7.19 6.72 -0.85
CA PRO A 305 -6.00 5.94 -0.54
C PRO A 305 -5.21 5.53 -1.79
N LYS A 306 -3.89 5.56 -1.69
CA LYS A 306 -2.98 5.19 -2.78
C LYS A 306 -2.63 3.72 -2.65
N LEU A 307 -3.47 2.88 -3.24
CA LEU A 307 -3.41 1.42 -3.14
C LEU A 307 -3.46 0.79 -4.53
N THR A 308 -2.82 -0.35 -4.67
CA THR A 308 -2.79 -1.14 -5.92
C THR A 308 -4.19 -1.43 -6.48
N PRO A 309 -5.20 -1.89 -5.68
CA PRO A 309 -6.55 -2.10 -6.20
C PRO A 309 -7.21 -0.82 -6.72
N VAL A 310 -6.98 0.31 -6.05
CA VAL A 310 -7.50 1.63 -6.47
C VAL A 310 -6.86 2.04 -7.80
N ALA A 311 -5.54 1.88 -7.92
CA ALA A 311 -4.81 2.19 -9.14
C ALA A 311 -5.30 1.36 -10.34
N SER A 312 -5.51 0.06 -10.15
CA SER A 312 -6.07 -0.82 -11.19
C SER A 312 -7.53 -0.50 -11.53
N PHE A 313 -8.34 -0.11 -10.54
CA PHE A 313 -9.71 0.34 -10.75
C PHE A 313 -9.76 1.59 -11.64
N GLU A 314 -8.92 2.58 -11.35
CA GLU A 314 -8.79 3.80 -12.15
C GLU A 314 -8.30 3.51 -13.59
N GLY A 315 -7.37 2.57 -13.75
CA GLY A 315 -6.90 2.15 -15.06
C GLY A 315 -8.03 1.56 -15.93
N ARG A 316 -8.85 0.67 -15.35
CA ARG A 316 -10.03 0.13 -16.05
C ARG A 316 -11.04 1.21 -16.39
N TYR A 317 -11.33 2.12 -15.46
CA TYR A 317 -12.27 3.21 -15.67
C TYR A 317 -11.83 4.11 -16.85
N VAL A 318 -10.56 4.56 -16.89
CA VAL A 318 -10.08 5.41 -18.00
C VAL A 318 -10.10 4.65 -19.33
N ALA A 319 -9.78 3.35 -19.33
CA ALA A 319 -9.94 2.54 -20.54
C ALA A 319 -11.39 2.50 -21.04
N GLU A 320 -12.37 2.31 -20.16
CA GLU A 320 -13.80 2.34 -20.49
C GLU A 320 -14.23 3.72 -21.01
N LEU A 321 -13.72 4.81 -20.40
CA LEU A 321 -13.98 6.17 -20.82
C LEU A 321 -13.46 6.43 -22.24
N LEU A 322 -12.23 6.02 -22.54
CA LEU A 322 -11.60 6.18 -23.87
C LEU A 322 -12.26 5.31 -24.94
N MET A 323 -12.86 4.20 -24.55
CA MET A 323 -13.68 3.36 -25.43
C MET A 323 -15.13 3.83 -25.55
N LYS A 324 -15.50 4.94 -24.90
CA LYS A 324 -16.86 5.48 -24.86
C LYS A 324 -17.91 4.50 -24.29
N LYS A 325 -17.48 3.57 -23.41
CA LYS A 325 -18.38 2.65 -22.70
C LYS A 325 -19.04 3.32 -21.50
N THR A 326 -18.43 4.38 -20.98
CA THR A 326 -18.99 5.23 -19.93
C THR A 326 -18.72 6.70 -20.23
N THR A 327 -19.59 7.58 -19.74
CA THR A 327 -19.41 9.04 -19.70
C THR A 327 -19.64 9.57 -18.29
N ALA A 328 -19.94 8.69 -17.33
CA ALA A 328 -20.19 9.07 -15.96
C ALA A 328 -18.88 9.32 -15.21
N PRO A 329 -18.86 10.25 -14.24
CA PRO A 329 -17.74 10.41 -13.31
C PRO A 329 -17.38 9.11 -12.59
N ILE A 330 -16.11 8.96 -12.20
CA ILE A 330 -15.66 7.77 -11.49
C ILE A 330 -16.36 7.62 -10.14
N GLN A 331 -16.98 6.47 -9.92
CA GLN A 331 -17.62 6.13 -8.65
C GLN A 331 -16.78 5.05 -7.94
N TYR A 332 -16.10 5.46 -6.88
CA TYR A 332 -15.31 4.50 -6.10
C TYR A 332 -16.21 3.67 -5.19
N PRO A 333 -16.05 2.33 -5.17
CA PRO A 333 -16.61 1.50 -4.09
C PRO A 333 -15.97 1.89 -2.75
N VAL A 334 -16.45 1.30 -1.65
CA VAL A 334 -15.73 1.42 -0.38
C VAL A 334 -14.33 0.81 -0.51
N ILE A 335 -13.33 1.48 0.05
CA ILE A 335 -11.92 1.11 -0.13
C ILE A 335 -11.37 0.63 1.21
N PRO A 336 -11.16 -0.67 1.40
CA PRO A 336 -10.51 -1.18 2.62
C PRO A 336 -9.03 -0.79 2.63
N GLN A 337 -8.54 -0.45 3.81
CA GLN A 337 -7.14 -0.20 4.10
C GLN A 337 -6.71 -1.10 5.24
N ILE A 338 -5.57 -1.74 5.11
CA ILE A 338 -5.05 -2.65 6.14
C ILE A 338 -3.53 -2.55 6.23
N LEU A 339 -3.02 -2.60 7.44
CA LEU A 339 -1.63 -2.88 7.76
C LEU A 339 -1.51 -4.38 8.02
N PHE A 340 -0.60 -5.03 7.32
CA PHE A 340 -0.30 -6.44 7.50
C PHE A 340 0.87 -6.62 8.49
N GLY A 341 0.61 -7.30 9.57
CA GLY A 341 1.57 -7.65 10.61
C GLY A 341 1.05 -8.85 11.38
N THR A 342 1.82 -9.34 12.36
CA THR A 342 1.36 -10.41 13.27
C THR A 342 0.08 -10.01 13.99
N THR A 343 -0.12 -8.71 14.18
CA THR A 343 -1.40 -8.07 14.50
C THR A 343 -1.71 -7.08 13.38
N GLU A 344 -2.84 -7.29 12.69
CA GLU A 344 -3.30 -6.46 11.59
C GLU A 344 -4.22 -5.35 12.13
N VAL A 345 -4.09 -4.12 11.59
CA VAL A 345 -5.07 -3.07 11.80
C VAL A 345 -5.70 -2.69 10.47
N GLY A 346 -7.02 -2.72 10.40
CA GLY A 346 -7.78 -2.45 9.18
C GLY A 346 -8.92 -1.47 9.40
N GLN A 347 -9.28 -0.75 8.33
CA GLN A 347 -10.44 0.15 8.29
C GLN A 347 -11.10 0.17 6.93
N VAL A 348 -12.42 0.37 6.90
CA VAL A 348 -13.19 0.55 5.66
C VAL A 348 -14.41 1.43 5.90
N GLY A 349 -14.77 2.25 4.91
CA GLY A 349 -15.95 3.13 4.97
C GLY A 349 -15.71 4.42 5.74
N VAL A 350 -16.67 4.83 6.58
CA VAL A 350 -16.58 6.02 7.44
C VAL A 350 -15.54 5.76 8.52
N GLY A 351 -14.55 6.64 8.65
CA GLY A 351 -13.48 6.51 9.64
C GLY A 351 -13.96 6.80 11.07
N TYR A 352 -13.34 6.16 12.05
CA TYR A 352 -13.64 6.29 13.48
C TYR A 352 -13.70 7.75 13.96
N GLN A 353 -12.70 8.56 13.59
CA GLN A 353 -12.67 9.98 14.02
C GLN A 353 -13.79 10.81 13.40
N GLU A 354 -14.13 10.54 12.14
CA GLU A 354 -15.28 11.18 11.50
C GLU A 354 -16.59 10.81 12.23
N ALA A 355 -16.75 9.53 12.55
CA ALA A 355 -17.95 9.06 13.25
C ALA A 355 -18.10 9.72 14.62
N LEU A 356 -17.03 9.80 15.40
CA LEU A 356 -17.04 10.47 16.71
C LEU A 356 -17.33 11.98 16.61
N SER A 357 -16.92 12.64 15.53
CA SER A 357 -17.17 14.07 15.33
C SER A 357 -18.60 14.40 14.92
N LYS A 358 -19.41 13.39 14.56
CA LYS A 358 -20.79 13.52 14.07
C LYS A 358 -21.72 12.50 14.75
N PRO A 359 -21.86 12.54 16.10
CA PRO A 359 -22.63 11.53 16.85
C PRO A 359 -24.12 11.52 16.52
N GLU A 360 -24.65 12.63 15.99
CA GLU A 360 -26.03 12.71 15.49
C GLU A 360 -26.24 11.91 14.19
N LYS A 361 -25.17 11.65 13.45
CA LYS A 361 -25.22 10.95 12.17
C LYS A 361 -24.75 9.50 12.26
N TYR A 362 -23.82 9.22 13.16
CA TYR A 362 -23.18 7.91 13.26
C TYR A 362 -23.24 7.34 14.68
N HIS A 363 -23.42 6.04 14.76
CA HIS A 363 -23.30 5.28 16.01
C HIS A 363 -22.11 4.32 15.90
N VAL A 364 -21.21 4.33 16.88
CA VAL A 364 -20.05 3.46 16.95
C VAL A 364 -20.27 2.40 18.03
N SER A 365 -20.19 1.13 17.66
CA SER A 365 -20.20 -0.02 18.57
C SER A 365 -18.81 -0.63 18.62
N ALA A 366 -18.21 -0.75 19.80
CA ALA A 366 -16.91 -1.38 20.00
C ALA A 366 -17.10 -2.78 20.58
N PHE A 367 -16.30 -3.73 20.10
CA PHE A 367 -16.34 -5.14 20.50
C PHE A 367 -14.94 -5.59 20.91
N ASP A 368 -14.85 -6.25 22.06
CA ASP A 368 -13.71 -7.06 22.44
C ASP A 368 -13.96 -8.48 21.94
N LEU A 369 -13.11 -8.96 21.04
CA LEU A 369 -13.25 -10.26 20.40
C LEU A 369 -12.35 -11.33 21.02
N THR A 370 -11.49 -10.98 21.97
CA THR A 370 -10.48 -11.87 22.54
C THR A 370 -11.06 -13.17 23.11
N HIS A 371 -12.27 -13.08 23.71
CA HIS A 371 -12.96 -14.22 24.28
C HIS A 371 -13.92 -14.95 23.32
N TRP A 372 -14.11 -14.44 22.11
CA TRP A 372 -14.90 -15.14 21.11
C TRP A 372 -14.16 -16.38 20.62
N TYR A 373 -14.90 -17.44 20.34
CA TYR A 373 -14.32 -18.74 19.97
C TYR A 373 -13.27 -18.64 18.84
N THR A 374 -13.57 -17.89 17.80
CA THR A 374 -12.73 -17.70 16.62
C THR A 374 -11.34 -17.17 16.96
N TYR A 375 -11.26 -16.21 17.88
CA TYR A 375 -9.99 -15.55 18.25
C TYR A 375 -9.31 -16.27 19.41
N ASN A 376 -10.09 -16.73 20.40
CA ASN A 376 -9.56 -17.46 21.55
C ASN A 376 -8.83 -18.76 21.13
N ARG A 377 -9.39 -19.52 20.15
CA ARG A 377 -8.78 -20.77 19.68
C ARG A 377 -7.41 -20.61 19.04
N ILE A 378 -7.07 -19.40 18.57
CA ILE A 378 -5.76 -19.07 17.96
C ILE A 378 -4.91 -18.16 18.85
N LYS A 379 -5.36 -17.91 20.09
CA LYS A 379 -4.68 -17.05 21.07
C LYS A 379 -4.44 -15.63 20.54
N ASP A 380 -5.47 -15.04 19.95
CA ASP A 380 -5.45 -13.64 19.53
C ASP A 380 -5.92 -12.75 20.68
N ASP A 381 -4.99 -12.41 21.57
CA ASP A 381 -5.26 -11.74 22.83
C ASP A 381 -5.48 -10.21 22.69
N VAL A 382 -5.43 -9.69 21.47
CA VAL A 382 -5.63 -8.25 21.17
C VAL A 382 -6.82 -7.97 20.26
N ALA A 383 -7.55 -9.01 19.82
CA ALA A 383 -8.62 -8.92 18.84
C ALA A 383 -9.75 -7.96 19.26
N LYS A 384 -10.00 -6.94 18.44
CA LYS A 384 -11.03 -5.90 18.65
C LYS A 384 -11.67 -5.50 17.31
N ALA A 385 -12.93 -5.07 17.38
CA ALA A 385 -13.62 -4.50 16.21
C ALA A 385 -14.44 -3.27 16.61
N MET A 386 -14.65 -2.38 15.65
CA MET A 386 -15.57 -1.25 15.76
C MET A 386 -16.48 -1.23 14.55
N VAL A 387 -17.79 -1.24 14.78
CA VAL A 387 -18.81 -1.15 13.72
C VAL A 387 -19.44 0.23 13.77
N ILE A 388 -19.44 0.92 12.66
CA ILE A 388 -20.01 2.27 12.52
C ILE A 388 -21.28 2.16 11.68
N ARG A 389 -22.39 2.64 12.24
CA ARG A 389 -23.71 2.64 11.61
C ARG A 389 -24.22 4.05 11.38
N ASP A 390 -24.95 4.25 10.30
CA ASP A 390 -25.74 5.46 10.11
C ASP A 390 -26.89 5.47 11.15
N ALA A 391 -27.03 6.58 11.88
CA ALA A 391 -27.98 6.69 12.99
C ALA A 391 -29.44 6.54 12.56
N ASN A 392 -29.77 6.95 11.32
CA ASN A 392 -31.14 6.95 10.80
C ASN A 392 -31.47 5.61 10.11
N THR A 393 -30.62 5.19 9.17
CA THR A 393 -30.88 3.99 8.35
C THR A 393 -30.45 2.69 9.02
N LYS A 394 -29.63 2.76 10.07
CA LYS A 394 -28.99 1.62 10.77
C LYS A 394 -28.03 0.82 9.87
N GLN A 395 -27.84 1.23 8.62
CA GLN A 395 -26.89 0.58 7.72
C GLN A 395 -25.45 0.69 8.24
N ILE A 396 -24.67 -0.33 8.01
CA ILE A 396 -23.24 -0.34 8.30
C ILE A 396 -22.56 0.52 7.25
N VAL A 397 -21.86 1.56 7.71
CA VAL A 397 -21.17 2.56 6.87
C VAL A 397 -19.67 2.64 7.14
N GLY A 398 -19.20 1.95 8.18
CA GLY A 398 -17.78 1.84 8.50
C GLY A 398 -17.49 0.62 9.38
N PHE A 399 -16.25 0.13 9.29
CA PHE A 399 -15.76 -0.97 10.08
C PHE A 399 -14.25 -0.84 10.29
N ASP A 400 -13.82 -1.01 11.54
CA ASP A 400 -12.43 -1.02 11.94
C ASP A 400 -12.13 -2.31 12.71
N VAL A 401 -10.92 -2.86 12.54
CA VAL A 401 -10.51 -4.13 13.14
C VAL A 401 -9.06 -4.13 13.55
N LEU A 402 -8.77 -4.77 14.65
CA LEU A 402 -7.44 -5.16 15.12
C LEU A 402 -7.48 -6.65 15.45
N SER A 403 -6.69 -7.47 14.75
CA SER A 403 -6.66 -8.93 14.94
C SER A 403 -5.56 -9.53 14.07
N SER A 404 -5.01 -10.69 14.44
CA SER A 404 -4.07 -11.44 13.61
C SER A 404 -4.70 -12.04 12.32
N ILE A 405 -6.01 -11.94 12.17
CA ILE A 405 -6.81 -12.41 11.02
C ILE A 405 -7.84 -11.36 10.58
N GLY A 406 -7.55 -10.10 10.82
CA GLY A 406 -8.45 -8.96 10.59
C GLY A 406 -8.87 -8.78 9.14
N GLU A 407 -8.02 -9.15 8.18
CA GLU A 407 -8.29 -9.01 6.74
C GLU A 407 -9.59 -9.71 6.30
N HIS A 408 -9.94 -10.84 6.93
CA HIS A 408 -11.14 -11.60 6.58
C HIS A 408 -12.43 -10.84 6.92
N LEU A 409 -12.51 -10.28 8.13
CA LEU A 409 -13.67 -9.44 8.52
C LEU A 409 -13.71 -8.16 7.69
N LEU A 410 -12.57 -7.51 7.48
CA LEU A 410 -12.49 -6.27 6.72
C LEU A 410 -13.06 -6.45 5.30
N ASN A 411 -12.72 -7.55 4.64
CA ASN A 411 -13.25 -7.87 3.31
C ASN A 411 -14.75 -8.21 3.36
N ALA A 412 -15.21 -8.95 4.38
CA ALA A 412 -16.64 -9.26 4.55
C ALA A 412 -17.47 -7.97 4.74
N PHE A 413 -17.03 -7.05 5.61
CA PHE A 413 -17.69 -5.75 5.80
C PHE A 413 -17.61 -4.86 4.55
N SER A 414 -16.54 -4.95 3.77
CA SER A 414 -16.46 -4.27 2.48
C SER A 414 -17.55 -4.75 1.51
N LEU A 415 -17.83 -6.05 1.46
CA LEU A 415 -18.93 -6.61 0.66
C LEU A 415 -20.29 -6.15 1.18
N VAL A 416 -20.52 -6.21 2.50
CA VAL A 416 -21.75 -5.74 3.14
C VAL A 416 -22.07 -4.30 2.74
N MET A 417 -21.09 -3.40 2.85
CA MET A 417 -21.26 -1.99 2.52
C MET A 417 -21.46 -1.73 1.02
N ASN A 418 -20.70 -2.41 0.16
CA ASN A 418 -20.84 -2.25 -1.29
C ASN A 418 -22.20 -2.75 -1.81
N LEU A 419 -22.71 -3.84 -1.23
CA LEU A 419 -24.01 -4.42 -1.57
C LEU A 419 -25.17 -3.79 -0.78
N LYS A 420 -24.86 -2.91 0.20
CA LYS A 420 -25.84 -2.24 1.07
C LYS A 420 -26.76 -3.24 1.77
N LEU A 421 -26.21 -4.34 2.25
CA LEU A 421 -26.97 -5.37 2.96
C LEU A 421 -27.52 -4.81 4.28
N SER A 422 -28.77 -5.15 4.60
CA SER A 422 -29.36 -4.83 5.91
C SER A 422 -28.90 -5.82 6.98
N ASN A 423 -29.05 -5.45 8.26
CA ASN A 423 -28.72 -6.35 9.37
C ASN A 423 -29.55 -7.64 9.29
N GLU A 424 -30.84 -7.56 8.96
CA GLU A 424 -31.74 -8.73 8.81
C GLU A 424 -31.22 -9.66 7.71
N GLN A 425 -30.83 -9.11 6.55
CA GLN A 425 -30.27 -9.91 5.45
C GLN A 425 -29.01 -10.67 5.87
N ILE A 426 -28.14 -10.04 6.68
CA ILE A 426 -26.93 -10.70 7.19
C ILE A 426 -27.27 -11.78 8.22
N GLN A 427 -28.21 -11.50 9.13
CA GLN A 427 -28.66 -12.46 10.15
C GLN A 427 -29.35 -13.69 9.57
N ASP A 428 -30.03 -13.53 8.42
CA ASP A 428 -30.69 -14.62 7.69
C ASP A 428 -29.72 -15.50 6.87
N MET A 429 -28.44 -15.09 6.74
CA MET A 429 -27.45 -15.90 6.03
C MET A 429 -26.96 -17.06 6.88
N ILE A 430 -26.66 -18.19 6.25
CA ILE A 430 -26.00 -19.33 6.87
C ILE A 430 -24.53 -19.32 6.47
N PHE A 431 -23.64 -19.11 7.43
CA PHE A 431 -22.20 -19.13 7.24
C PHE A 431 -21.60 -20.48 7.58
N ALA A 432 -20.47 -20.82 7.00
CA ALA A 432 -19.65 -21.93 7.48
C ALA A 432 -19.19 -21.62 8.91
N TYR A 433 -19.53 -22.49 9.86
CA TYR A 433 -19.23 -22.31 11.27
C TYR A 433 -18.32 -23.44 11.79
N PRO A 434 -17.32 -23.17 12.65
CA PRO A 434 -16.88 -21.83 13.09
C PRO A 434 -15.86 -21.20 12.12
N SER A 435 -16.07 -19.95 11.78
CA SER A 435 -15.15 -19.19 10.89
C SER A 435 -15.21 -17.69 11.21
N VAL A 436 -14.21 -16.94 10.78
CA VAL A 436 -14.18 -15.47 10.91
C VAL A 436 -15.43 -14.84 10.27
N SER A 437 -15.85 -15.34 9.10
CA SER A 437 -17.05 -14.83 8.41
C SER A 437 -18.34 -15.10 9.16
N SER A 438 -18.41 -16.18 9.97
CA SER A 438 -19.61 -16.44 10.80
C SER A 438 -19.80 -15.43 11.93
N ASP A 439 -18.72 -14.77 12.36
CA ASP A 439 -18.79 -13.75 13.40
C ASP A 439 -19.49 -12.46 12.93
N LEU A 440 -19.61 -12.29 11.60
CA LEU A 440 -20.35 -11.17 11.00
C LEU A 440 -21.78 -11.07 11.57
N GLN A 441 -22.46 -12.20 11.81
CA GLN A 441 -23.82 -12.23 12.35
C GLN A 441 -23.95 -11.63 13.76
N TYR A 442 -22.87 -11.66 14.53
CA TYR A 442 -22.83 -11.15 15.90
C TYR A 442 -22.32 -9.71 16.01
N LEU A 443 -21.78 -9.18 14.90
CA LEU A 443 -21.27 -7.81 14.81
C LEU A 443 -22.27 -6.83 14.16
N VAL A 444 -23.41 -7.35 13.64
CA VAL A 444 -24.45 -6.54 12.99
C VAL A 444 -25.66 -6.31 13.88
#